data_67d672245edc0b44dad82d665edd4837
#
_entry.id   67d672245edc0b44dad82d665edd4837
#
_cell.length_a   1.000
_cell.length_b   1.000
_cell.length_c   1.000
_cell.angle_alpha   90.00
_cell.angle_beta   90.00
_cell.angle_gamma   90.00
#
_symmetry.space_group_name_H-M   'P 1'
#
loop_
_entity.id
_entity.type
_entity.pdbx_description
1 polymer ?
#
loop_
_entity_poly.entity_id
_entity_poly.type
_entity_poly.pdbx_seq_one_letter_code
_entity_poly.pdbx_strand_id
1 'polypeptide(L)'
;MAGIAGIQGTDNGDLDRIAEKIKHRGPHEIWTNKTGQVSLASLELNVGGGSKDGSHHASRAGKTVVLDGRVYNPEKKPDMTDAEAILALYEKYGPGFAKMVDGDFACAVCDNGKMILARDWAGIKPLYYGHSSDGSLCFASEAKGLVGISHDVKEFPPGYLYSREIGFRRFIPEAADVPEFEDYEQGKKVVKGLLMEATEKRMKDNAVGGVLLSGGLDSSLITYMAHEIDPKIECFTVSMEEGKDLPLAKDVTKYLGVKHHILIFGEQEIREVLPQAIYHQEMYEESCVHGAIANFLAGRFVSPQTKCVLTGEGADEFFAGYDGQFRQGKNPEEVAIIVDNLINVAHNTALQRLDRLNAANGYESRTPFLDNRVMSFSTKIPLEYKIHGEGQVGKWIVRQAFEGCLPEHIIYQTKRFFAQGSGVAYIMRAQAEKEVSASELAEFNKVEGNPHLCSVEELYYYRIFKKTFPDAAFDRLVGRWDPLRPDFFLRQAGA
;
A
#
# COMPACT_ATOMS: atom_id res chain seq x y z
N MET A 1 -6.27 -8.03 -7.64
CA MET A 1 -5.69 -8.25 -6.30
C MET A 1 -5.82 -9.72 -5.98
N ALA A 2 -4.85 -10.29 -5.30
CA ALA A 2 -4.83 -11.70 -4.97
C ALA A 2 -4.16 -11.91 -3.60
N GLY A 3 -4.13 -13.14 -3.15
CA GLY A 3 -3.20 -13.60 -2.12
C GLY A 3 -2.23 -14.59 -2.73
N ILE A 4 -0.96 -14.54 -2.35
CA ILE A 4 0.00 -15.56 -2.72
C ILE A 4 0.64 -16.20 -1.49
N ALA A 5 0.96 -17.48 -1.59
CA ALA A 5 1.66 -18.22 -0.57
C ALA A 5 2.56 -19.29 -1.20
N GLY A 6 3.58 -19.72 -0.48
CA GLY A 6 4.37 -20.86 -0.92
C GLY A 6 5.39 -21.35 0.08
N ILE A 7 5.90 -22.52 -0.23
CA ILE A 7 6.90 -23.23 0.58
C ILE A 7 7.98 -23.79 -0.36
N GLN A 8 9.24 -23.58 -0.01
CA GLN A 8 10.38 -24.25 -0.64
C GLN A 8 11.07 -25.15 0.38
N GLY A 9 10.75 -26.43 0.34
CA GLY A 9 11.17 -27.46 1.27
C GLY A 9 10.08 -28.50 1.47
N THR A 10 9.95 -29.00 2.69
CA THR A 10 8.90 -29.96 3.06
C THR A 10 7.60 -29.21 3.34
N ASP A 11 6.54 -29.65 2.67
CA ASP A 11 5.18 -29.13 2.89
C ASP A 11 4.37 -30.19 3.61
N ASN A 12 4.15 -30.00 4.91
CA ASN A 12 3.39 -30.87 5.79
C ASN A 12 1.91 -30.43 5.92
N GLY A 13 1.33 -29.84 4.88
CA GLY A 13 0.02 -29.20 4.92
C GLY A 13 0.07 -27.74 5.39
N ASP A 14 1.27 -27.18 5.47
CA ASP A 14 1.46 -25.79 5.90
C ASP A 14 1.00 -24.80 4.82
N LEU A 15 1.11 -25.17 3.53
CA LEU A 15 0.60 -24.31 2.44
C LEU A 15 -0.90 -24.06 2.58
N ASP A 16 -1.68 -25.10 2.84
CA ASP A 16 -3.13 -24.99 3.02
C ASP A 16 -3.47 -24.13 4.25
N ARG A 17 -2.70 -24.28 5.34
CA ARG A 17 -2.85 -23.47 6.56
C ARG A 17 -2.55 -22.00 6.32
N ILE A 18 -1.51 -21.70 5.53
CA ILE A 18 -1.15 -20.33 5.13
C ILE A 18 -2.27 -19.76 4.26
N ALA A 19 -2.67 -20.48 3.22
CA ALA A 19 -3.71 -20.04 2.28
C ALA A 19 -5.04 -19.73 2.98
N GLU A 20 -5.50 -20.59 3.90
CA GLU A 20 -6.74 -20.37 4.65
C GLU A 20 -6.71 -19.08 5.48
N LYS A 21 -5.56 -18.75 6.11
CA LYS A 21 -5.42 -17.52 6.91
C LYS A 21 -5.46 -16.23 6.09
N ILE A 22 -5.10 -16.28 4.81
CA ILE A 22 -5.11 -15.13 3.91
C ILE A 22 -6.23 -15.19 2.87
N LYS A 23 -7.20 -16.11 3.03
CA LYS A 23 -8.30 -16.37 2.08
C LYS A 23 -9.14 -15.15 1.75
N HIS A 24 -9.27 -14.19 2.68
CA HIS A 24 -9.98 -12.94 2.44
C HIS A 24 -9.41 -12.13 1.27
N ARG A 25 -8.11 -12.31 0.93
CA ARG A 25 -7.48 -11.64 -0.20
C ARG A 25 -7.98 -12.14 -1.57
N GLY A 26 -8.45 -13.39 -1.61
CA GLY A 26 -8.97 -14.01 -2.82
C GLY A 26 -9.99 -15.10 -2.50
N PRO A 27 -11.23 -14.70 -2.15
CA PRO A 27 -12.25 -15.64 -1.67
C PRO A 27 -12.91 -16.48 -2.77
N HIS A 28 -12.64 -16.17 -4.06
CA HIS A 28 -13.35 -16.81 -5.17
C HIS A 28 -12.76 -18.18 -5.53
N GLU A 29 -11.44 -18.31 -5.53
CA GLU A 29 -10.75 -19.56 -5.88
C GLU A 29 -9.39 -19.62 -5.18
N ILE A 30 -8.98 -20.82 -4.78
CA ILE A 30 -7.62 -21.12 -4.32
C ILE A 30 -7.03 -22.13 -5.31
N TRP A 31 -6.02 -21.70 -6.03
CA TRP A 31 -5.24 -22.53 -6.92
C TRP A 31 -3.93 -22.94 -6.25
N THR A 32 -3.54 -24.20 -6.41
CA THR A 32 -2.27 -24.70 -5.86
C THR A 32 -1.49 -25.49 -6.90
N ASN A 33 -0.17 -25.44 -6.80
CA ASN A 33 0.74 -26.23 -7.66
C ASN A 33 1.95 -26.69 -6.83
N LYS A 34 2.44 -27.91 -7.15
CA LYS A 34 3.65 -28.45 -6.57
C LYS A 34 4.62 -28.86 -7.67
N THR A 35 5.84 -28.34 -7.63
CA THR A 35 6.92 -28.67 -8.57
C THR A 35 8.21 -28.96 -7.78
N GLY A 36 8.56 -30.23 -7.70
CA GLY A 36 9.70 -30.68 -6.88
C GLY A 36 9.48 -30.37 -5.39
N GLN A 37 10.37 -29.55 -4.82
CA GLN A 37 10.27 -29.08 -3.43
C GLN A 37 9.59 -27.72 -3.29
N VAL A 38 8.96 -27.19 -4.33
CA VAL A 38 8.24 -25.92 -4.28
C VAL A 38 6.75 -26.17 -4.38
N SER A 39 6.01 -25.74 -3.36
CA SER A 39 4.55 -25.69 -3.30
C SER A 39 4.12 -24.23 -3.35
N LEU A 40 3.20 -23.86 -4.26
CA LEU A 40 2.69 -22.50 -4.46
C LEU A 40 1.17 -22.48 -4.38
N ALA A 41 0.61 -21.38 -3.87
CA ALA A 41 -0.81 -21.09 -3.90
C ALA A 41 -1.07 -19.67 -4.41
N SER A 42 -2.14 -19.52 -5.19
CA SER A 42 -2.72 -18.25 -5.60
C SER A 42 -4.18 -18.21 -5.18
N LEU A 43 -4.59 -17.11 -4.55
CA LEU A 43 -5.95 -16.87 -4.10
C LEU A 43 -6.56 -15.76 -4.95
N GLU A 44 -7.67 -16.05 -5.63
CA GLU A 44 -8.19 -15.20 -6.69
C GLU A 44 -9.28 -14.24 -6.20
N LEU A 45 -9.13 -12.96 -6.49
CA LEU A 45 -10.16 -11.93 -6.35
C LEU A 45 -10.54 -11.38 -7.73
N ASN A 46 -11.74 -11.70 -8.18
CA ASN A 46 -12.27 -11.18 -9.44
C ASN A 46 -12.78 -9.75 -9.25
N VAL A 47 -12.11 -8.79 -9.87
CA VAL A 47 -12.49 -7.37 -9.79
C VAL A 47 -13.35 -6.89 -10.96
N GLY A 48 -13.60 -7.72 -11.96
CA GLY A 48 -14.31 -7.35 -13.20
C GLY A 48 -13.41 -6.71 -14.24
N GLY A 49 -13.96 -6.33 -15.39
CA GLY A 49 -13.29 -5.50 -16.40
C GLY A 49 -12.85 -6.21 -17.69
N GLY A 50 -12.76 -7.51 -17.79
CA GLY A 50 -12.35 -8.15 -19.04
C GLY A 50 -12.19 -9.66 -18.96
N SER A 51 -12.18 -10.31 -20.10
CA SER A 51 -12.41 -11.74 -20.26
C SER A 51 -11.36 -12.69 -19.65
N LYS A 52 -10.25 -12.21 -19.08
CA LYS A 52 -9.21 -13.04 -18.44
C LYS A 52 -8.55 -12.37 -17.23
N ASP A 53 -9.09 -11.30 -16.68
CA ASP A 53 -8.50 -10.52 -15.60
C ASP A 53 -8.51 -11.22 -14.22
N GLY A 54 -8.72 -12.51 -14.15
CA GLY A 54 -8.86 -13.23 -12.90
C GLY A 54 -7.70 -14.15 -12.55
N SER A 55 -6.84 -14.52 -13.50
CA SER A 55 -5.79 -15.50 -13.19
C SER A 55 -4.52 -14.83 -12.70
N HIS A 56 -4.26 -15.00 -11.41
CA HIS A 56 -3.02 -14.56 -10.74
C HIS A 56 -1.97 -15.67 -10.68
N HIS A 57 -2.10 -16.69 -11.51
CA HIS A 57 -1.12 -17.74 -11.73
C HIS A 57 -0.95 -18.06 -13.22
N ALA A 58 0.23 -18.54 -13.58
CA ALA A 58 0.54 -19.02 -14.92
C ALA A 58 1.57 -20.14 -14.88
N SER A 59 1.42 -21.13 -15.77
CA SER A 59 2.38 -22.24 -15.87
C SER A 59 2.71 -22.55 -17.33
N ARG A 60 4.01 -22.69 -17.65
CA ARG A 60 4.48 -23.05 -18.99
C ARG A 60 5.89 -23.64 -18.90
N ALA A 61 6.12 -24.76 -19.59
CA ALA A 61 7.44 -25.37 -19.77
C ALA A 61 8.24 -25.55 -18.47
N GLY A 62 7.60 -26.10 -17.41
CA GLY A 62 8.24 -26.34 -16.11
C GLY A 62 8.42 -25.10 -15.23
N LYS A 63 7.94 -23.95 -15.69
CA LYS A 63 7.91 -22.71 -14.91
C LYS A 63 6.49 -22.40 -14.45
N THR A 64 6.39 -21.89 -13.23
CA THR A 64 5.11 -21.47 -12.63
C THR A 64 5.29 -20.11 -11.95
N VAL A 65 4.33 -19.22 -12.15
CA VAL A 65 4.26 -17.91 -11.49
C VAL A 65 3.01 -17.86 -10.64
N VAL A 66 3.10 -17.31 -9.44
CA VAL A 66 1.97 -16.78 -8.66
C VAL A 66 2.21 -15.29 -8.41
N LEU A 67 1.15 -14.49 -8.54
CA LEU A 67 1.22 -13.03 -8.54
C LEU A 67 0.12 -12.43 -7.65
N ASP A 68 0.48 -11.54 -6.76
CA ASP A 68 -0.42 -10.55 -6.17
C ASP A 68 -0.09 -9.21 -6.83
N GLY A 69 -0.96 -8.69 -7.68
CA GLY A 69 -0.72 -7.41 -8.31
C GLY A 69 -1.23 -7.25 -9.73
N ARG A 70 -0.72 -6.20 -10.38
CA ARG A 70 -1.05 -5.80 -11.76
C ARG A 70 0.22 -5.47 -12.55
N VAL A 71 0.21 -5.78 -13.83
CA VAL A 71 1.28 -5.51 -14.80
C VAL A 71 0.75 -4.57 -15.87
N TYR A 72 1.40 -3.43 -16.02
CA TYR A 72 1.03 -2.35 -16.94
C TYR A 72 2.00 -2.20 -18.13
N ASN A 73 2.93 -3.13 -18.30
CA ASN A 73 3.89 -3.10 -19.41
C ASN A 73 3.19 -2.93 -20.76
N PRO A 74 3.68 -2.04 -21.64
CA PRO A 74 3.07 -1.79 -22.96
C PRO A 74 3.02 -3.04 -23.85
N GLU A 75 3.97 -3.97 -23.68
CA GLU A 75 4.06 -5.21 -24.44
C GLU A 75 3.07 -6.29 -23.98
N LYS A 76 2.39 -6.10 -22.86
CA LYS A 76 1.33 -7.00 -22.39
C LYS A 76 0.19 -7.00 -23.39
N LYS A 77 -0.08 -8.14 -24.00
CA LYS A 77 -1.17 -8.29 -24.95
C LYS A 77 -2.53 -8.25 -24.23
N PRO A 78 -3.61 -7.79 -24.89
CA PRO A 78 -4.93 -7.70 -24.27
C PRO A 78 -5.52 -9.02 -23.77
N ASP A 79 -5.10 -10.15 -24.34
CA ASP A 79 -5.53 -11.51 -23.99
C ASP A 79 -4.61 -12.20 -22.97
N MET A 80 -3.53 -11.52 -22.55
CA MET A 80 -2.55 -12.03 -21.60
C MET A 80 -2.94 -11.64 -20.18
N THR A 81 -2.90 -12.60 -19.24
CA THR A 81 -3.06 -12.31 -17.81
C THR A 81 -1.82 -11.62 -17.23
N ASP A 82 -1.93 -11.01 -16.06
CA ASP A 82 -0.78 -10.38 -15.39
C ASP A 82 0.30 -11.41 -15.01
N ALA A 83 -0.09 -12.60 -14.58
CA ALA A 83 0.84 -13.69 -14.28
C ALA A 83 1.55 -14.21 -15.54
N GLU A 84 0.85 -14.29 -16.68
CA GLU A 84 1.46 -14.64 -17.97
C GLU A 84 2.46 -13.58 -18.44
N ALA A 85 2.20 -12.30 -18.16
CA ALA A 85 3.13 -11.20 -18.45
C ALA A 85 4.41 -11.32 -17.62
N ILE A 86 4.31 -11.59 -16.31
CA ILE A 86 5.48 -11.89 -15.47
C ILE A 86 6.26 -13.10 -16.00
N LEU A 87 5.57 -14.18 -16.37
CA LEU A 87 6.20 -15.37 -16.91
C LEU A 87 6.95 -15.07 -18.20
N ALA A 88 6.37 -14.30 -19.10
CA ALA A 88 7.02 -13.88 -20.36
C ALA A 88 8.25 -13.00 -20.11
N LEU A 89 8.19 -12.06 -19.16
CA LEU A 89 9.34 -11.25 -18.75
C LEU A 89 10.43 -12.12 -18.13
N TYR A 90 10.07 -13.09 -17.28
CA TYR A 90 11.03 -14.03 -16.71
C TYR A 90 11.70 -14.90 -17.79
N GLU A 91 10.96 -15.41 -18.76
CA GLU A 91 11.53 -16.19 -19.86
C GLU A 91 12.50 -15.38 -20.72
N LYS A 92 12.25 -14.08 -20.88
CA LYS A 92 13.10 -13.18 -21.68
C LYS A 92 14.35 -12.71 -20.93
N TYR A 93 14.20 -12.38 -19.63
CA TYR A 93 15.26 -11.69 -18.87
C TYR A 93 15.83 -12.50 -17.71
N GLY A 94 15.32 -13.73 -17.46
CA GLY A 94 15.71 -14.54 -16.31
C GLY A 94 15.46 -13.81 -14.98
N PRO A 95 16.35 -13.94 -13.97
CA PRO A 95 16.21 -13.24 -12.68
C PRO A 95 16.16 -11.71 -12.78
N GLY A 96 16.61 -11.14 -13.90
CA GLY A 96 16.52 -9.69 -14.17
C GLY A 96 15.11 -9.19 -14.49
N PHE A 97 14.11 -10.07 -14.59
CA PHE A 97 12.75 -9.71 -14.99
C PHE A 97 12.13 -8.63 -14.11
N ALA A 98 12.42 -8.66 -12.79
CA ALA A 98 11.75 -7.79 -11.82
C ALA A 98 11.94 -6.29 -12.11
N LYS A 99 13.11 -5.89 -12.63
CA LYS A 99 13.37 -4.51 -13.02
C LYS A 99 12.62 -4.08 -14.29
N MET A 100 12.15 -5.05 -15.08
CA MET A 100 11.42 -4.83 -16.34
C MET A 100 9.92 -4.74 -16.13
N VAL A 101 9.43 -5.03 -14.93
CA VAL A 101 7.99 -4.96 -14.62
C VAL A 101 7.57 -3.51 -14.39
N ASP A 102 6.68 -3.01 -15.24
CA ASP A 102 5.90 -1.82 -14.95
C ASP A 102 4.59 -2.27 -14.27
N GLY A 103 4.52 -2.11 -12.94
CA GLY A 103 3.38 -2.64 -12.18
C GLY A 103 3.54 -2.59 -10.68
N ASP A 104 2.43 -2.93 -10.03
CA ASP A 104 2.30 -3.08 -8.58
C ASP A 104 2.29 -4.60 -8.30
N PHE A 105 3.34 -5.16 -7.69
CA PHE A 105 3.44 -6.62 -7.62
C PHE A 105 4.21 -7.18 -6.42
N ALA A 106 3.74 -8.33 -5.94
CA ALA A 106 4.53 -9.33 -5.23
C ALA A 106 4.34 -10.66 -5.95
N CYS A 107 5.43 -11.37 -6.26
CA CYS A 107 5.34 -12.61 -7.02
C CYS A 107 6.34 -13.67 -6.56
N ALA A 108 6.00 -14.92 -6.85
CA ALA A 108 6.93 -16.03 -6.81
C ALA A 108 7.02 -16.71 -8.18
N VAL A 109 8.23 -16.96 -8.64
CA VAL A 109 8.52 -17.73 -9.85
C VAL A 109 9.18 -19.04 -9.43
N CYS A 110 8.57 -20.17 -9.77
CA CYS A 110 9.20 -21.49 -9.68
C CYS A 110 9.72 -21.89 -11.06
N ASP A 111 11.02 -22.12 -11.19
CA ASP A 111 11.64 -22.63 -12.40
C ASP A 111 12.35 -23.96 -12.10
N ASN A 112 11.77 -25.08 -12.56
CA ASN A 112 12.31 -26.43 -12.35
C ASN A 112 12.66 -26.71 -10.88
N GLY A 113 11.80 -26.30 -9.92
CA GLY A 113 11.97 -26.52 -8.48
C GLY A 113 12.87 -25.50 -7.77
N LYS A 114 13.34 -24.45 -8.47
CA LYS A 114 13.99 -23.27 -7.88
C LYS A 114 12.99 -22.15 -7.75
N MET A 115 13.00 -21.46 -6.62
CA MET A 115 12.06 -20.38 -6.33
C MET A 115 12.76 -19.02 -6.32
N ILE A 116 12.14 -18.04 -6.96
CA ILE A 116 12.51 -16.63 -6.91
C ILE A 116 11.30 -15.86 -6.37
N LEU A 117 11.52 -15.06 -5.35
CA LEU A 117 10.55 -14.08 -4.84
C LEU A 117 10.93 -12.69 -5.36
N ALA A 118 9.95 -11.86 -5.66
CA ALA A 118 10.19 -10.46 -6.00
C ALA A 118 9.02 -9.59 -5.53
N ARG A 119 9.33 -8.34 -5.13
CA ARG A 119 8.36 -7.34 -4.68
C ARG A 119 8.64 -6.00 -5.35
N ASP A 120 7.59 -5.28 -5.75
CA ASP A 120 7.68 -3.99 -6.42
C ASP A 120 8.49 -2.95 -5.63
N TRP A 121 8.93 -1.92 -6.34
CA TRP A 121 9.88 -0.93 -5.83
C TRP A 121 9.37 -0.13 -4.63
N ALA A 122 8.10 0.27 -4.62
CA ALA A 122 7.50 1.01 -3.53
C ALA A 122 6.93 0.10 -2.43
N GLY A 123 6.86 -1.23 -2.66
CA GLY A 123 6.22 -2.18 -1.76
C GLY A 123 4.70 -2.01 -1.67
N ILE A 124 4.07 -1.65 -2.79
CA ILE A 124 2.62 -1.49 -2.90
C ILE A 124 1.92 -2.79 -2.53
N LYS A 125 2.46 -3.92 -3.05
CA LYS A 125 1.97 -5.23 -2.66
C LYS A 125 2.75 -5.80 -1.48
N PRO A 126 2.07 -6.35 -0.47
CA PRO A 126 2.75 -6.92 0.69
C PRO A 126 3.35 -8.28 0.37
N LEU A 127 4.47 -8.61 1.03
CA LEU A 127 5.08 -9.93 1.00
C LEU A 127 5.85 -10.17 2.30
N TYR A 128 5.66 -11.35 2.90
CA TYR A 128 6.32 -11.78 4.12
C TYR A 128 6.95 -13.14 3.92
N TYR A 129 8.04 -13.41 4.62
CA TYR A 129 8.74 -14.69 4.55
C TYR A 129 9.31 -15.09 5.93
N GLY A 130 9.63 -16.36 6.07
CA GLY A 130 10.27 -16.92 7.24
C GLY A 130 10.57 -18.39 7.01
N HIS A 131 11.01 -19.08 8.07
CA HIS A 131 11.34 -20.49 7.97
C HIS A 131 10.48 -21.31 8.93
N SER A 132 9.98 -22.45 8.48
CA SER A 132 9.34 -23.44 9.34
C SER A 132 10.38 -24.12 10.23
N SER A 133 9.91 -24.91 11.21
CA SER A 133 10.79 -25.61 12.17
C SER A 133 11.79 -26.58 11.53
N ASP A 134 11.52 -27.06 10.32
CA ASP A 134 12.41 -27.92 9.54
C ASP A 134 13.36 -27.15 8.60
N GLY A 135 13.32 -25.79 8.64
CA GLY A 135 14.16 -24.92 7.82
C GLY A 135 13.62 -24.67 6.40
N SER A 136 12.40 -25.10 6.08
CA SER A 136 11.75 -24.80 4.81
C SER A 136 11.40 -23.31 4.72
N LEU A 137 11.73 -22.66 3.60
CA LEU A 137 11.37 -21.27 3.36
C LEU A 137 9.87 -21.17 3.08
N CYS A 138 9.16 -20.37 3.87
CA CYS A 138 7.73 -20.09 3.72
C CYS A 138 7.53 -18.62 3.37
N PHE A 139 6.52 -18.32 2.55
CA PHE A 139 6.12 -16.93 2.27
C PHE A 139 4.60 -16.78 2.16
N ALA A 140 4.11 -15.57 2.40
CA ALA A 140 2.72 -15.21 2.25
C ALA A 140 2.57 -13.71 1.95
N SER A 141 1.47 -13.32 1.29
CA SER A 141 1.11 -11.90 1.10
C SER A 141 0.94 -11.17 2.43
N GLU A 142 0.49 -11.83 3.51
CA GLU A 142 0.29 -11.21 4.82
C GLU A 142 0.97 -12.02 5.92
N ALA A 143 1.48 -11.32 6.94
CA ALA A 143 2.23 -11.94 8.03
C ALA A 143 1.40 -12.95 8.84
N LYS A 144 0.07 -12.71 8.98
CA LYS A 144 -0.85 -13.65 9.65
C LYS A 144 -0.85 -15.04 9.04
N GLY A 145 -0.55 -15.16 7.74
CA GLY A 145 -0.39 -16.44 7.07
C GLY A 145 0.67 -17.31 7.73
N LEU A 146 1.73 -16.69 8.23
CA LEU A 146 2.90 -17.38 8.82
C LEU A 146 2.79 -17.61 10.33
N VAL A 147 1.74 -17.14 11.01
CA VAL A 147 1.50 -17.38 12.45
C VAL A 147 1.41 -18.89 12.72
N GLY A 148 2.23 -19.39 13.66
CA GLY A 148 2.30 -20.82 14.01
C GLY A 148 2.89 -21.72 12.90
N ILE A 149 3.51 -21.12 11.88
CA ILE A 149 4.31 -21.79 10.83
C ILE A 149 5.79 -21.40 11.00
N SER A 150 6.06 -20.13 11.19
CA SER A 150 7.41 -19.57 11.34
C SER A 150 7.53 -18.71 12.59
N HIS A 151 8.70 -18.75 13.24
CA HIS A 151 9.06 -17.89 14.37
C HIS A 151 10.06 -16.78 14.02
N ASP A 152 10.56 -16.77 12.78
CA ASP A 152 11.50 -15.76 12.26
C ASP A 152 10.88 -14.88 11.15
N VAL A 153 9.57 -14.65 11.23
CA VAL A 153 8.82 -13.90 10.21
C VAL A 153 9.43 -12.52 10.00
N LYS A 154 9.65 -12.19 8.71
CA LYS A 154 10.21 -10.93 8.24
C LYS A 154 9.36 -10.38 7.10
N GLU A 155 9.33 -9.06 6.99
CA GLU A 155 8.81 -8.42 5.79
C GLU A 155 9.82 -8.57 4.63
N PHE A 156 9.33 -8.90 3.44
CA PHE A 156 10.18 -8.93 2.25
C PHE A 156 10.43 -7.50 1.78
N PRO A 157 11.70 -7.07 1.63
CA PRO A 157 12.01 -5.67 1.37
C PRO A 157 11.49 -5.21 0.00
N PRO A 158 10.93 -3.98 -0.11
CA PRO A 158 10.53 -3.38 -1.38
C PRO A 158 11.70 -3.20 -2.35
N GLY A 159 11.45 -3.45 -3.64
CA GLY A 159 12.49 -3.31 -4.66
C GLY A 159 13.57 -4.38 -4.61
N TYR A 160 13.25 -5.56 -4.04
CA TYR A 160 14.18 -6.68 -4.00
C TYR A 160 13.61 -7.92 -4.68
N LEU A 161 14.53 -8.75 -5.14
CA LEU A 161 14.30 -10.15 -5.45
C LEU A 161 15.19 -11.03 -4.56
N TYR A 162 14.77 -12.27 -4.38
CA TYR A 162 15.49 -13.26 -3.59
C TYR A 162 15.38 -14.65 -4.21
N SER A 163 16.47 -15.39 -4.22
CA SER A 163 16.48 -16.85 -4.31
C SER A 163 17.57 -17.43 -3.41
N ARG A 164 17.50 -18.74 -3.12
CA ARG A 164 18.55 -19.41 -2.32
C ARG A 164 19.94 -19.31 -2.97
N GLU A 165 20.01 -19.28 -4.29
CA GLU A 165 21.25 -19.26 -5.05
C GLU A 165 21.93 -17.90 -5.09
N ILE A 166 21.15 -16.81 -5.17
CA ILE A 166 21.69 -15.47 -5.37
C ILE A 166 21.56 -14.56 -4.15
N GLY A 167 20.78 -14.99 -3.12
CA GLY A 167 20.43 -14.15 -1.98
C GLY A 167 19.57 -12.96 -2.38
N PHE A 168 19.46 -11.98 -1.50
CA PHE A 168 18.75 -10.73 -1.79
C PHE A 168 19.50 -9.87 -2.80
N ARG A 169 18.78 -9.35 -3.80
CA ARG A 169 19.30 -8.41 -4.80
C ARG A 169 18.32 -7.25 -4.98
N ARG A 170 18.79 -6.05 -4.71
CA ARG A 170 18.03 -4.82 -4.96
C ARG A 170 17.93 -4.57 -6.47
N PHE A 171 16.79 -4.07 -6.92
CA PHE A 171 16.58 -3.56 -8.26
C PHE A 171 15.86 -2.21 -8.21
N ILE A 172 16.08 -1.41 -9.25
CA ILE A 172 15.31 -0.21 -9.53
C ILE A 172 14.61 -0.49 -10.87
N PRO A 173 13.30 -0.22 -10.99
CA PRO A 173 12.59 -0.42 -12.25
C PRO A 173 13.26 0.31 -13.43
N GLU A 174 13.38 -0.35 -14.55
CA GLU A 174 13.70 0.32 -15.82
C GLU A 174 12.44 1.07 -16.28
N ALA A 175 12.23 2.28 -15.77
CA ALA A 175 11.19 3.15 -16.26
C ALA A 175 11.64 3.76 -17.59
N ALA A 176 11.10 3.22 -18.70
CA ALA A 176 11.39 3.74 -20.03
C ALA A 176 10.92 5.20 -20.15
N ASP A 177 11.71 6.02 -20.83
CA ASP A 177 11.35 7.37 -21.27
C ASP A 177 10.94 8.35 -20.15
N VAL A 178 11.58 8.26 -18.96
CA VAL A 178 11.42 9.28 -17.92
C VAL A 178 12.32 10.47 -18.23
N PRO A 179 11.75 11.66 -18.53
CA PRO A 179 12.53 12.85 -18.83
C PRO A 179 13.48 13.23 -17.69
N GLU A 180 14.56 13.95 -18.01
CA GLU A 180 15.32 14.66 -17.00
C GLU A 180 14.54 15.90 -16.53
N PHE A 181 14.78 16.33 -15.29
CA PHE A 181 14.28 17.60 -14.80
C PHE A 181 15.18 18.72 -15.34
N GLU A 182 14.66 19.55 -16.22
CA GLU A 182 15.40 20.64 -16.86
C GLU A 182 15.21 21.97 -16.11
N ASP A 183 13.95 22.34 -15.90
CA ASP A 183 13.55 23.53 -15.17
C ASP A 183 12.14 23.38 -14.57
N TYR A 184 11.70 24.40 -13.83
CA TYR A 184 10.42 24.37 -13.13
C TYR A 184 9.20 24.29 -14.07
N GLU A 185 9.23 25.02 -15.18
CA GLU A 185 8.11 25.07 -16.13
C GLU A 185 7.97 23.75 -16.91
N GLN A 186 9.10 23.17 -17.32
CA GLN A 186 9.14 21.84 -17.89
C GLN A 186 8.69 20.79 -16.85
N GLY A 187 9.19 20.88 -15.62
CA GLY A 187 8.85 19.97 -14.54
C GLY A 187 7.34 19.93 -14.26
N LYS A 188 6.64 21.06 -14.21
CA LYS A 188 5.18 21.12 -14.07
C LYS A 188 4.45 20.35 -15.17
N LYS A 189 4.87 20.57 -16.43
CA LYS A 189 4.25 19.91 -17.59
C LYS A 189 4.46 18.39 -17.54
N VAL A 190 5.68 17.96 -17.19
CA VAL A 190 6.00 16.54 -17.07
C VAL A 190 5.24 15.87 -15.92
N VAL A 191 5.16 16.49 -14.74
CA VAL A 191 4.37 15.98 -13.61
C VAL A 191 2.91 15.79 -14.01
N LYS A 192 2.28 16.80 -14.63
CA LYS A 192 0.89 16.70 -15.08
C LYS A 192 0.71 15.60 -16.13
N GLY A 193 1.59 15.54 -17.13
CA GLY A 193 1.53 14.53 -18.18
C GLY A 193 1.66 13.10 -17.63
N LEU A 194 2.68 12.86 -16.80
CA LEU A 194 2.92 11.53 -16.21
C LEU A 194 1.77 11.07 -15.31
N LEU A 195 1.18 11.97 -14.51
CA LEU A 195 0.03 11.65 -13.66
C LEU A 195 -1.23 11.35 -14.46
N MET A 196 -1.49 12.09 -15.54
CA MET A 196 -2.60 11.81 -16.47
C MET A 196 -2.42 10.44 -17.14
N GLU A 197 -1.23 10.15 -17.68
CA GLU A 197 -0.91 8.87 -18.31
C GLU A 197 -1.00 7.70 -17.30
N ALA A 198 -0.52 7.90 -16.07
CA ALA A 198 -0.60 6.91 -15.00
C ALA A 198 -2.05 6.60 -14.59
N THR A 199 -2.91 7.61 -14.59
CA THR A 199 -4.34 7.46 -14.31
C THR A 199 -5.03 6.72 -15.44
N GLU A 200 -4.82 7.13 -16.69
CA GLU A 200 -5.36 6.46 -17.88
C GLU A 200 -4.94 4.99 -17.94
N LYS A 201 -3.65 4.72 -17.73
CA LYS A 201 -3.08 3.35 -17.69
C LYS A 201 -3.82 2.44 -16.71
N ARG A 202 -4.20 2.97 -15.54
CA ARG A 202 -4.91 2.22 -14.49
C ARG A 202 -6.41 2.07 -14.74
N MET A 203 -6.97 2.81 -15.69
CA MET A 203 -8.37 2.74 -16.09
C MET A 203 -8.62 1.91 -17.36
N LYS A 204 -7.59 1.50 -18.10
CA LYS A 204 -7.67 0.85 -19.43
C LYS A 204 -8.52 -0.43 -19.45
N ASP A 205 -8.58 -1.20 -18.37
CA ASP A 205 -9.32 -2.46 -18.31
C ASP A 205 -10.82 -2.29 -17.96
N ASN A 206 -11.29 -1.06 -17.81
CA ASN A 206 -12.66 -0.70 -17.41
C ASN A 206 -13.12 -1.32 -16.07
N ALA A 207 -12.19 -1.78 -15.23
CA ALA A 207 -12.52 -2.32 -13.91
C ALA A 207 -12.76 -1.22 -12.86
N VAL A 208 -12.21 -0.03 -13.07
CA VAL A 208 -12.32 1.09 -12.14
C VAL A 208 -13.73 1.67 -12.19
N GLY A 209 -14.49 1.51 -11.10
CA GLY A 209 -15.84 2.05 -10.97
C GLY A 209 -15.91 3.34 -10.15
N GLY A 210 -14.79 3.85 -9.62
CA GLY A 210 -14.83 5.10 -8.87
C GLY A 210 -13.50 5.53 -8.26
N VAL A 211 -13.57 6.60 -7.47
CA VAL A 211 -12.44 7.20 -6.75
C VAL A 211 -12.75 7.30 -5.27
N LEU A 212 -11.82 6.92 -4.41
CA LEU A 212 -11.87 7.25 -2.99
C LEU A 212 -11.53 8.72 -2.80
N LEU A 213 -12.53 9.55 -2.52
CA LEU A 213 -12.41 11.00 -2.39
C LEU A 213 -12.47 11.41 -0.93
N SER A 214 -11.34 11.76 -0.33
CA SER A 214 -11.31 12.34 1.03
C SER A 214 -11.60 13.84 1.06
N GLY A 215 -11.51 14.54 -0.08
CA GLY A 215 -11.54 16.01 -0.16
C GLY A 215 -10.14 16.65 -0.04
N GLY A 216 -9.10 15.89 0.30
CA GLY A 216 -7.71 16.34 0.26
C GLY A 216 -7.21 16.54 -1.18
N LEU A 217 -6.11 17.29 -1.35
CA LEU A 217 -5.53 17.60 -2.66
C LEU A 217 -5.38 16.36 -3.55
N ASP A 218 -4.74 15.32 -3.04
CA ASP A 218 -4.34 14.13 -3.81
C ASP A 218 -5.55 13.40 -4.39
N SER A 219 -6.51 13.07 -3.54
CA SER A 219 -7.76 12.41 -3.96
C SER A 219 -8.59 13.29 -4.90
N SER A 220 -8.56 14.62 -4.71
CA SER A 220 -9.24 15.57 -5.59
C SER A 220 -8.59 15.63 -6.95
N LEU A 221 -7.26 15.59 -7.04
CA LEU A 221 -6.52 15.51 -8.31
C LEU A 221 -6.77 14.20 -9.04
N ILE A 222 -6.79 13.07 -8.33
CA ILE A 222 -7.16 11.78 -8.93
C ILE A 222 -8.59 11.82 -9.45
N THR A 223 -9.52 12.43 -8.71
CA THR A 223 -10.92 12.60 -9.17
C THR A 223 -10.98 13.44 -10.45
N TYR A 224 -10.26 14.56 -10.49
CA TYR A 224 -10.18 15.41 -11.69
C TYR A 224 -9.64 14.62 -12.90
N MET A 225 -8.50 13.95 -12.73
CA MET A 225 -7.87 13.19 -13.82
C MET A 225 -8.75 12.02 -14.30
N ALA A 226 -9.38 11.31 -13.38
CA ALA A 226 -10.30 10.24 -13.72
C ALA A 226 -11.55 10.76 -14.46
N HIS A 227 -12.07 11.92 -14.07
CA HIS A 227 -13.19 12.57 -14.73
C HIS A 227 -12.84 13.03 -16.17
N GLU A 228 -11.63 13.54 -16.40
CA GLU A 228 -11.17 13.91 -17.76
C GLU A 228 -11.09 12.68 -18.68
N ILE A 229 -10.84 11.49 -18.13
CA ILE A 229 -10.77 10.23 -18.88
C ILE A 229 -12.15 9.60 -19.04
N ASP A 230 -12.92 9.51 -17.94
CA ASP A 230 -14.31 9.03 -17.92
C ASP A 230 -15.22 9.99 -17.14
N PRO A 231 -16.01 10.83 -17.84
CA PRO A 231 -16.94 11.76 -17.20
C PRO A 231 -18.04 11.10 -16.35
N LYS A 232 -18.19 9.76 -16.41
CA LYS A 232 -19.18 9.01 -15.62
C LYS A 232 -18.58 8.43 -14.34
N ILE A 233 -17.29 8.67 -14.06
CA ILE A 233 -16.64 8.19 -12.84
C ILE A 233 -17.41 8.62 -11.60
N GLU A 234 -17.55 7.74 -10.61
CA GLU A 234 -18.24 8.03 -9.36
C GLU A 234 -17.24 8.23 -8.21
N CYS A 235 -17.65 8.95 -7.17
CA CYS A 235 -16.82 9.22 -6.00
C CYS A 235 -17.40 8.63 -4.74
N PHE A 236 -16.52 8.12 -3.87
CA PHE A 236 -16.88 7.52 -2.59
C PHE A 236 -16.16 8.23 -1.46
N THR A 237 -16.93 8.73 -0.49
CA THR A 237 -16.42 9.40 0.70
C THR A 237 -16.99 8.75 1.96
N VAL A 238 -16.14 8.55 2.96
CA VAL A 238 -16.57 8.15 4.30
C VAL A 238 -16.11 9.21 5.30
N SER A 239 -16.98 9.60 6.23
CA SER A 239 -16.69 10.64 7.21
C SER A 239 -17.61 10.51 8.42
N MET A 240 -17.19 11.06 9.55
CA MET A 240 -18.15 11.44 10.60
C MET A 240 -18.92 12.69 10.15
N GLU A 241 -20.09 12.94 10.78
CA GLU A 241 -20.93 14.09 10.42
C GLU A 241 -20.19 15.42 10.54
N GLU A 242 -19.34 15.55 11.55
CA GLU A 242 -18.51 16.74 11.79
C GLU A 242 -17.13 16.68 11.13
N GLY A 243 -16.91 15.74 10.21
CA GLY A 243 -15.65 15.55 9.52
C GLY A 243 -15.28 16.75 8.66
N LYS A 244 -14.10 17.34 8.91
CA LYS A 244 -13.64 18.59 8.30
C LYS A 244 -13.37 18.49 6.80
N ASP A 245 -13.15 17.28 6.29
CA ASP A 245 -12.83 17.03 4.89
C ASP A 245 -14.06 16.80 4.02
N LEU A 246 -15.20 16.45 4.63
CA LEU A 246 -16.47 16.20 3.93
C LEU A 246 -16.97 17.41 3.10
N PRO A 247 -16.93 18.66 3.60
CA PRO A 247 -17.29 19.83 2.79
C PRO A 247 -16.42 19.97 1.54
N LEU A 248 -15.12 19.73 1.65
CA LEU A 248 -14.18 19.81 0.52
C LEU A 248 -14.47 18.74 -0.54
N ALA A 249 -14.77 17.51 -0.12
CA ALA A 249 -15.17 16.44 -1.03
C ALA A 249 -16.48 16.80 -1.78
N LYS A 250 -17.46 17.40 -1.10
CA LYS A 250 -18.69 17.90 -1.74
C LYS A 250 -18.42 19.03 -2.73
N ASP A 251 -17.48 19.93 -2.43
CA ASP A 251 -17.11 21.03 -3.34
C ASP A 251 -16.46 20.49 -4.62
N VAL A 252 -15.55 19.51 -4.50
CA VAL A 252 -14.92 18.85 -5.66
C VAL A 252 -15.96 18.18 -6.55
N THR A 253 -16.84 17.37 -5.98
CA THR A 253 -17.85 16.65 -6.75
C THR A 253 -18.89 17.55 -7.38
N LYS A 254 -19.25 18.64 -6.71
CA LYS A 254 -20.13 19.68 -7.26
C LYS A 254 -19.46 20.43 -8.41
N TYR A 255 -18.17 20.76 -8.29
CA TYR A 255 -17.41 21.46 -9.33
C TYR A 255 -17.28 20.62 -10.60
N LEU A 256 -16.97 19.32 -10.45
CA LEU A 256 -16.80 18.39 -11.57
C LEU A 256 -18.14 17.83 -12.10
N GLY A 257 -19.23 17.96 -11.36
CA GLY A 257 -20.54 17.39 -11.75
C GLY A 257 -20.61 15.87 -11.65
N VAL A 258 -19.76 15.23 -10.83
CA VAL A 258 -19.68 13.78 -10.67
C VAL A 258 -20.62 13.28 -9.57
N LYS A 259 -21.08 12.04 -9.71
CA LYS A 259 -21.93 11.40 -8.69
C LYS A 259 -21.12 11.08 -7.43
N HIS A 260 -21.68 11.43 -6.27
CA HIS A 260 -21.02 11.32 -4.98
C HIS A 260 -21.79 10.42 -4.04
N HIS A 261 -21.16 9.33 -3.62
CA HIS A 261 -21.65 8.43 -2.59
C HIS A 261 -20.99 8.77 -1.25
N ILE A 262 -21.79 8.98 -0.22
CA ILE A 262 -21.28 9.39 1.10
C ILE A 262 -21.80 8.42 2.16
N LEU A 263 -20.87 7.87 2.95
CA LEU A 263 -21.18 7.17 4.19
C LEU A 263 -20.84 8.07 5.36
N ILE A 264 -21.84 8.35 6.20
CA ILE A 264 -21.62 8.94 7.53
C ILE A 264 -21.61 7.80 8.54
N PHE A 265 -20.53 7.71 9.33
CA PHE A 265 -20.38 6.72 10.38
C PHE A 265 -20.25 7.38 11.76
N GLY A 266 -20.55 6.65 12.80
CA GLY A 266 -20.51 7.12 14.17
C GLY A 266 -19.53 6.37 15.06
N GLU A 267 -19.56 6.68 16.34
CA GLU A 267 -18.67 6.10 17.35
C GLU A 267 -18.87 4.58 17.49
N GLN A 268 -20.09 4.10 17.34
CA GLN A 268 -20.39 2.67 17.45
C GLN A 268 -19.69 1.87 16.37
N GLU A 269 -19.79 2.28 15.09
CA GLU A 269 -19.16 1.60 13.96
C GLU A 269 -17.64 1.61 14.11
N ILE A 270 -17.05 2.70 14.60
CA ILE A 270 -15.60 2.80 14.88
C ILE A 270 -15.17 1.70 15.85
N ARG A 271 -15.90 1.55 16.98
CA ARG A 271 -15.58 0.56 18.02
C ARG A 271 -15.76 -0.88 17.53
N GLU A 272 -16.81 -1.15 16.76
CA GLU A 272 -17.14 -2.47 16.24
C GLU A 272 -16.06 -2.98 15.25
N VAL A 273 -15.48 -2.09 14.43
CA VAL A 273 -14.49 -2.49 13.43
C VAL A 273 -13.06 -2.53 13.94
N LEU A 274 -12.74 -1.95 15.10
CA LEU A 274 -11.39 -1.86 15.63
C LEU A 274 -10.63 -3.20 15.66
N PRO A 275 -11.19 -4.31 16.22
CA PRO A 275 -10.48 -5.58 16.24
C PRO A 275 -10.14 -6.13 14.84
N GLN A 276 -11.06 -5.92 13.88
CA GLN A 276 -10.88 -6.35 12.50
C GLN A 276 -9.87 -5.46 11.76
N ALA A 277 -9.90 -4.15 12.01
CA ALA A 277 -8.91 -3.22 11.47
C ALA A 277 -7.49 -3.60 11.91
N ILE A 278 -7.29 -3.88 13.21
CA ILE A 278 -5.99 -4.34 13.76
C ILE A 278 -5.59 -5.71 13.17
N TYR A 279 -6.54 -6.67 13.09
CA TYR A 279 -6.30 -8.00 12.55
C TYR A 279 -5.85 -7.94 11.08
N HIS A 280 -6.56 -7.19 10.24
CA HIS A 280 -6.25 -7.14 8.82
C HIS A 280 -5.03 -6.28 8.52
N GLN A 281 -4.85 -5.16 9.21
CA GLN A 281 -3.67 -4.34 9.03
C GLN A 281 -2.40 -4.94 9.64
N GLU A 282 -2.53 -5.82 10.67
CA GLU A 282 -1.39 -6.41 11.40
C GLU A 282 -0.52 -5.35 12.08
N MET A 283 -1.15 -4.39 12.75
CA MET A 283 -0.52 -3.17 13.26
C MET A 283 -1.16 -2.74 14.58
N TYR A 284 -0.37 -2.10 15.45
CA TYR A 284 -0.85 -1.44 16.67
C TYR A 284 -0.34 -0.01 16.84
N GLU A 285 0.40 0.53 15.86
CA GLU A 285 0.81 1.94 15.86
C GLU A 285 -0.41 2.84 15.74
N GLU A 286 -0.49 3.87 16.59
CA GLU A 286 -1.67 4.69 16.83
C GLU A 286 -2.27 5.30 15.54
N SER A 287 -1.46 6.03 14.79
CA SER A 287 -1.95 6.76 13.60
C SER A 287 -2.31 5.81 12.46
N CYS A 288 -1.61 4.69 12.35
CA CYS A 288 -1.90 3.64 11.37
C CYS A 288 -3.23 2.95 11.68
N VAL A 289 -3.54 2.68 12.97
CA VAL A 289 -4.82 2.07 13.38
C VAL A 289 -5.99 3.03 13.14
N HIS A 290 -5.82 4.33 13.40
CA HIS A 290 -6.86 5.33 13.06
C HIS A 290 -7.20 5.32 11.57
N GLY A 291 -6.18 5.31 10.72
CA GLY A 291 -6.35 5.20 9.27
C GLY A 291 -6.98 3.88 8.85
N ALA A 292 -6.62 2.78 9.54
CA ALA A 292 -7.18 1.46 9.27
C ALA A 292 -8.69 1.40 9.51
N ILE A 293 -9.16 1.95 10.61
CA ILE A 293 -10.60 2.00 10.93
C ILE A 293 -11.37 2.70 9.81
N ALA A 294 -10.92 3.90 9.42
CA ALA A 294 -11.58 4.67 8.37
C ALA A 294 -11.54 3.94 7.01
N ASN A 295 -10.41 3.33 6.63
CA ASN A 295 -10.29 2.55 5.39
C ASN A 295 -11.15 1.27 5.42
N PHE A 296 -11.26 0.61 6.58
CA PHE A 296 -12.09 -0.58 6.71
C PHE A 296 -13.58 -0.26 6.52
N LEU A 297 -14.04 0.86 7.11
CA LEU A 297 -15.40 1.37 6.91
C LEU A 297 -15.63 1.78 5.44
N ALA A 298 -14.64 2.46 4.82
CA ALA A 298 -14.68 2.77 3.39
C ALA A 298 -14.83 1.50 2.54
N GLY A 299 -14.04 0.45 2.86
CA GLY A 299 -14.11 -0.81 2.15
C GLY A 299 -15.47 -1.49 2.23
N ARG A 300 -16.06 -1.54 3.40
CA ARG A 300 -17.43 -2.06 3.60
C ARG A 300 -18.47 -1.31 2.78
N PHE A 301 -18.30 0.00 2.65
CA PHE A 301 -19.20 0.85 1.89
C PHE A 301 -19.02 0.73 0.38
N VAL A 302 -17.79 0.66 -0.09
CA VAL A 302 -17.42 0.65 -1.50
C VAL A 302 -17.63 -0.71 -2.16
N SER A 303 -17.23 -1.80 -1.49
CA SER A 303 -17.15 -3.13 -2.10
C SER A 303 -18.47 -3.71 -2.67
N PRO A 304 -19.67 -3.35 -2.15
CA PRO A 304 -20.92 -3.72 -2.78
C PRO A 304 -21.23 -2.94 -4.08
N GLN A 305 -20.60 -1.79 -4.29
CA GLN A 305 -20.88 -0.87 -5.40
C GLN A 305 -19.86 -1.03 -6.53
N THR A 306 -18.58 -1.22 -6.21
CA THR A 306 -17.53 -1.50 -7.20
C THR A 306 -16.42 -2.35 -6.59
N LYS A 307 -15.71 -3.08 -7.46
CA LYS A 307 -14.58 -3.94 -7.07
C LYS A 307 -13.21 -3.30 -7.32
N CYS A 308 -13.17 -2.11 -7.92
CA CYS A 308 -11.93 -1.39 -8.18
C CYS A 308 -12.13 0.12 -8.09
N VAL A 309 -11.23 0.82 -7.40
CA VAL A 309 -11.22 2.27 -7.26
C VAL A 309 -9.83 2.86 -7.46
N LEU A 310 -9.76 4.15 -7.76
CA LEU A 310 -8.52 4.92 -7.72
C LEU A 310 -8.37 5.61 -6.36
N THR A 311 -7.12 5.91 -5.98
CA THR A 311 -6.76 6.61 -4.74
C THR A 311 -5.52 7.46 -4.91
N GLY A 312 -5.39 8.50 -4.07
CA GLY A 312 -4.28 9.46 -4.09
C GLY A 312 -3.06 9.07 -3.24
N GLU A 313 -2.97 7.82 -2.75
CA GLU A 313 -1.81 7.39 -1.96
C GLU A 313 -0.49 7.48 -2.73
N GLY A 314 0.61 7.76 -2.04
CA GLY A 314 1.94 7.94 -2.61
C GLY A 314 2.30 9.39 -2.93
N ALA A 315 1.31 10.29 -3.02
CA ALA A 315 1.56 11.70 -3.31
C ALA A 315 2.35 12.42 -2.21
N ASP A 316 2.04 12.12 -0.95
CA ASP A 316 2.71 12.74 0.20
C ASP A 316 4.18 12.34 0.28
N GLU A 317 4.47 11.08 0.07
CA GLU A 317 5.80 10.50 0.17
C GLU A 317 6.72 11.04 -0.93
N PHE A 318 6.29 10.94 -2.18
CA PHE A 318 7.13 11.26 -3.33
C PHE A 318 7.22 12.76 -3.65
N PHE A 319 6.24 13.56 -3.22
CA PHE A 319 6.21 15.01 -3.47
C PHE A 319 6.27 15.86 -2.19
N ALA A 320 6.78 15.30 -1.09
CA ALA A 320 7.00 15.98 0.18
C ALA A 320 5.72 16.66 0.74
N GLY A 321 4.61 15.93 0.78
CA GLY A 321 3.30 16.47 1.12
C GLY A 321 2.99 16.63 2.60
N TYR A 322 3.77 16.03 3.49
CA TYR A 322 3.58 16.13 4.95
C TYR A 322 4.02 17.50 5.46
N ASP A 323 3.09 18.47 5.49
CA ASP A 323 3.35 19.85 5.86
C ASP A 323 3.75 20.00 7.35
N GLY A 324 4.80 20.76 7.61
CA GLY A 324 5.17 21.32 8.91
C GLY A 324 5.52 20.34 10.03
N GLN A 325 4.74 19.26 10.21
CA GLN A 325 4.84 18.36 11.35
C GLN A 325 6.24 17.72 11.52
N PHE A 326 6.89 17.34 10.41
CA PHE A 326 8.22 16.75 10.43
C PHE A 326 9.33 17.72 10.02
N ARG A 327 8.98 18.89 9.50
CA ARG A 327 9.92 19.85 8.89
C ARG A 327 10.14 21.11 9.71
N GLN A 328 9.23 21.42 10.65
CA GLN A 328 9.31 22.64 11.44
C GLN A 328 10.62 22.72 12.22
N GLY A 329 11.35 23.81 12.07
CA GLY A 329 12.63 24.05 12.74
C GLY A 329 13.83 23.27 12.19
N LYS A 330 13.67 22.56 11.03
CA LYS A 330 14.71 21.78 10.36
C LYS A 330 15.37 22.57 9.24
N ASN A 331 16.67 22.32 9.04
CA ASN A 331 17.38 22.86 7.87
C ASN A 331 17.09 22.02 6.61
N PRO A 332 17.45 22.49 5.39
CA PRO A 332 17.17 21.78 4.14
C PRO A 332 17.73 20.35 4.07
N GLU A 333 18.90 20.08 4.64
CA GLU A 333 19.53 18.75 4.65
C GLU A 333 18.72 17.78 5.53
N GLU A 334 18.32 18.22 6.73
CA GLU A 334 17.44 17.44 7.61
C GLU A 334 16.08 17.15 6.96
N VAL A 335 15.52 18.13 6.23
CA VAL A 335 14.26 17.94 5.51
C VAL A 335 14.41 16.91 4.38
N ALA A 336 15.53 16.94 3.65
CA ALA A 336 15.81 15.94 2.61
C ALA A 336 15.87 14.52 3.21
N ILE A 337 16.57 14.33 4.30
CA ILE A 337 16.65 13.06 5.03
C ILE A 337 15.26 12.59 5.47
N ILE A 338 14.42 13.49 5.99
CA ILE A 338 13.06 13.18 6.41
C ILE A 338 12.22 12.70 5.22
N VAL A 339 12.29 13.38 4.08
CA VAL A 339 11.54 13.00 2.87
C VAL A 339 11.99 11.62 2.37
N ASP A 340 13.30 11.35 2.31
CA ASP A 340 13.82 10.05 1.91
C ASP A 340 13.37 8.94 2.88
N ASN A 341 13.39 9.21 4.18
CA ASN A 341 12.92 8.25 5.17
C ASN A 341 11.41 7.97 5.03
N LEU A 342 10.58 8.97 4.75
CA LEU A 342 9.14 8.79 4.53
C LEU A 342 8.86 7.91 3.30
N ILE A 343 9.62 8.05 2.22
CA ILE A 343 9.54 7.14 1.07
C ILE A 343 9.89 5.71 1.49
N ASN A 344 10.97 5.54 2.23
CA ASN A 344 11.44 4.22 2.66
C ASN A 344 10.48 3.50 3.61
N VAL A 345 9.66 4.24 4.41
CA VAL A 345 8.71 3.65 5.36
C VAL A 345 7.29 3.51 4.78
N ALA A 346 7.01 4.11 3.62
CA ALA A 346 5.68 4.17 3.04
C ALA A 346 5.00 2.79 2.93
N HIS A 347 5.78 1.76 2.56
CA HIS A 347 5.27 0.40 2.34
C HIS A 347 4.59 -0.21 3.58
N ASN A 348 5.06 0.09 4.81
CA ASN A 348 4.49 -0.50 6.01
C ASN A 348 3.81 0.49 6.95
N THR A 349 3.64 1.74 6.54
CA THR A 349 2.85 2.76 7.25
C THR A 349 1.62 3.20 6.47
N ALA A 350 1.79 3.66 5.22
CA ALA A 350 0.70 4.16 4.39
C ALA A 350 0.11 3.08 3.47
N LEU A 351 0.96 2.43 2.64
CA LEU A 351 0.52 1.54 1.56
C LEU A 351 -0.05 0.22 2.09
N GLN A 352 0.55 -0.34 3.14
CA GLN A 352 0.05 -1.53 3.84
C GLN A 352 -1.40 -1.38 4.26
N ARG A 353 -1.78 -0.24 4.83
CA ARG A 353 -3.14 0.07 5.23
C ARG A 353 -4.10 -0.06 4.07
N LEU A 354 -3.78 0.58 2.94
CA LEU A 354 -4.65 0.58 1.77
C LEU A 354 -4.84 -0.82 1.20
N ASP A 355 -3.76 -1.54 0.88
CA ASP A 355 -3.83 -2.86 0.27
C ASP A 355 -4.59 -3.86 1.13
N ARG A 356 -4.23 -3.99 2.42
CA ARG A 356 -4.80 -5.02 3.30
C ARG A 356 -6.25 -4.79 3.63
N LEU A 357 -6.64 -3.53 3.91
CA LEU A 357 -8.03 -3.23 4.28
C LEU A 357 -8.96 -3.33 3.07
N ASN A 358 -8.45 -3.02 1.89
CA ASN A 358 -9.20 -3.21 0.65
C ASN A 358 -9.37 -4.70 0.33
N ALA A 359 -8.31 -5.49 0.46
CA ALA A 359 -8.37 -6.95 0.30
C ALA A 359 -9.35 -7.59 1.30
N ALA A 360 -9.32 -7.16 2.57
CA ALA A 360 -10.22 -7.62 3.61
C ALA A 360 -11.70 -7.39 3.27
N ASN A 361 -11.99 -6.41 2.43
CA ASN A 361 -13.34 -6.08 1.99
C ASN A 361 -13.62 -6.53 0.53
N GLY A 362 -12.71 -7.25 -0.10
CA GLY A 362 -12.91 -7.85 -1.42
C GLY A 362 -13.00 -6.84 -2.56
N TYR A 363 -12.16 -5.79 -2.55
CA TYR A 363 -12.00 -4.85 -3.66
C TYR A 363 -10.54 -4.41 -3.81
N GLU A 364 -10.20 -3.85 -4.97
CA GLU A 364 -8.86 -3.38 -5.33
C GLU A 364 -8.80 -1.85 -5.36
N SER A 365 -7.67 -1.28 -4.93
CA SER A 365 -7.35 0.12 -5.21
C SER A 365 -6.09 0.21 -6.09
N ARG A 366 -6.09 1.23 -6.94
CA ARG A 366 -4.98 1.56 -7.83
C ARG A 366 -4.47 2.96 -7.55
N THR A 367 -3.16 3.14 -7.59
CA THR A 367 -2.46 4.33 -7.10
C THR A 367 -1.66 5.02 -8.22
N PRO A 368 -2.22 5.98 -8.98
CA PRO A 368 -1.49 6.64 -10.06
C PRO A 368 -0.19 7.34 -9.61
N PHE A 369 -0.15 7.90 -8.40
CA PHE A 369 1.06 8.53 -7.86
C PHE A 369 2.23 7.56 -7.65
N LEU A 370 1.96 6.26 -7.54
CA LEU A 370 2.95 5.20 -7.40
C LEU A 370 3.28 4.51 -8.74
N ASP A 371 3.01 5.17 -9.85
CA ASP A 371 3.50 4.73 -11.15
C ASP A 371 5.03 4.84 -11.22
N ASN A 372 5.70 3.83 -11.80
CA ASN A 372 7.15 3.78 -11.87
C ASN A 372 7.76 5.05 -12.52
N ARG A 373 7.12 5.61 -13.54
CA ARG A 373 7.57 6.85 -14.20
C ARG A 373 7.35 8.08 -13.34
N VAL A 374 6.21 8.15 -12.64
CA VAL A 374 5.89 9.25 -11.70
C VAL A 374 6.88 9.24 -10.54
N MET A 375 7.10 8.08 -9.92
CA MET A 375 8.06 7.93 -8.83
C MET A 375 9.48 8.28 -9.28
N SER A 376 9.94 7.74 -10.41
CA SER A 376 11.27 8.01 -10.95
C SER A 376 11.48 9.48 -11.28
N PHE A 377 10.49 10.15 -11.89
CA PHE A 377 10.60 11.59 -12.14
C PHE A 377 10.59 12.40 -10.85
N SER A 378 9.76 12.02 -9.88
CA SER A 378 9.71 12.73 -8.60
C SER A 378 11.07 12.77 -7.90
N THR A 379 11.88 11.70 -7.97
CA THR A 379 13.21 11.68 -7.35
C THR A 379 14.22 12.61 -8.03
N LYS A 380 13.96 13.03 -9.27
CA LYS A 380 14.79 13.99 -10.02
C LYS A 380 14.43 15.46 -9.72
N ILE A 381 13.26 15.71 -9.13
CA ILE A 381 12.78 17.06 -8.81
C ILE A 381 13.52 17.58 -7.57
N PRO A 382 14.24 18.73 -7.66
CA PRO A 382 14.85 19.35 -6.49
C PRO A 382 13.84 19.69 -5.40
N LEU A 383 14.27 19.55 -4.13
CA LEU A 383 13.38 19.69 -2.97
C LEU A 383 12.71 21.07 -2.88
N GLU A 384 13.38 22.13 -3.32
CA GLU A 384 12.86 23.50 -3.39
C GLU A 384 11.65 23.69 -4.29
N TYR A 385 11.45 22.76 -5.25
CA TYR A 385 10.24 22.75 -6.09
C TYR A 385 9.14 21.83 -5.55
N LYS A 386 9.47 20.97 -4.59
CA LYS A 386 8.47 20.17 -3.87
C LYS A 386 7.90 20.92 -2.68
N ILE A 387 8.69 21.79 -2.05
CA ILE A 387 8.36 22.55 -0.83
C ILE A 387 8.54 24.04 -1.14
N HIS A 388 7.57 24.88 -0.79
CA HIS A 388 7.59 26.31 -1.12
C HIS A 388 7.31 27.21 0.08
N GLY A 389 8.06 28.33 0.14
CA GLY A 389 7.83 29.45 1.05
C GLY A 389 8.16 29.15 2.51
N GLU A 390 8.04 30.19 3.36
CA GLU A 390 8.29 30.11 4.80
C GLU A 390 7.33 29.14 5.51
N GLY A 391 6.10 28.97 5.00
CA GLY A 391 5.11 28.01 5.45
C GLY A 391 5.43 26.55 5.07
N GLN A 392 6.50 26.32 4.31
CA GLN A 392 6.93 25.00 3.85
C GLN A 392 5.79 24.17 3.21
N VAL A 393 5.03 24.80 2.32
CA VAL A 393 3.89 24.15 1.63
C VAL A 393 4.40 23.02 0.75
N GLY A 394 4.00 21.79 1.07
CA GLY A 394 4.38 20.59 0.33
C GLY A 394 3.63 20.40 -0.99
N LYS A 395 4.14 19.49 -1.83
CA LYS A 395 3.59 19.19 -3.17
C LYS A 395 3.52 20.42 -4.07
N TRP A 396 4.43 21.39 -3.90
CA TRP A 396 4.31 22.67 -4.58
C TRP A 396 4.24 22.54 -6.10
N ILE A 397 5.16 21.79 -6.70
CA ILE A 397 5.16 21.56 -8.14
C ILE A 397 3.87 20.86 -8.64
N VAL A 398 3.29 19.95 -7.83
CA VAL A 398 2.03 19.27 -8.16
C VAL A 398 0.87 20.28 -8.13
N ARG A 399 0.79 21.13 -7.09
CA ARG A 399 -0.23 22.18 -6.99
C ARG A 399 -0.17 23.12 -8.20
N GLN A 400 1.02 23.55 -8.58
CA GLN A 400 1.26 24.43 -9.71
C GLN A 400 1.01 23.75 -11.07
N ALA A 401 1.27 22.47 -11.20
CA ALA A 401 0.98 21.70 -12.41
C ALA A 401 -0.53 21.58 -12.69
N PHE A 402 -1.36 21.61 -11.64
CA PHE A 402 -2.82 21.49 -11.71
C PHE A 402 -3.55 22.78 -11.34
N GLU A 403 -2.85 23.91 -11.30
CA GLU A 403 -3.48 25.23 -11.10
C GLU A 403 -4.58 25.47 -12.15
N GLY A 404 -5.75 25.94 -11.70
CA GLY A 404 -6.90 26.15 -12.56
C GLY A 404 -7.72 24.90 -12.91
N CYS A 405 -7.25 23.69 -12.56
CA CYS A 405 -8.00 22.44 -12.82
C CYS A 405 -9.10 22.18 -11.78
N LEU A 406 -8.93 22.68 -10.58
CA LEU A 406 -9.87 22.61 -9.45
C LEU A 406 -9.97 23.97 -8.77
N PRO A 407 -10.98 24.21 -7.92
CA PRO A 407 -11.08 25.46 -7.16
C PRO A 407 -9.81 25.74 -6.35
N GLU A 408 -9.41 26.99 -6.26
CA GLU A 408 -8.17 27.43 -5.62
C GLU A 408 -8.05 26.93 -4.17
N HIS A 409 -9.14 26.98 -3.38
CA HIS A 409 -9.15 26.49 -2.00
C HIS A 409 -8.94 24.98 -1.86
N ILE A 410 -9.17 24.21 -2.93
CA ILE A 410 -8.83 22.77 -3.00
C ILE A 410 -7.34 22.58 -3.34
N ILE A 411 -6.83 23.34 -4.32
CA ILE A 411 -5.42 23.25 -4.73
C ILE A 411 -4.48 23.70 -3.61
N TYR A 412 -4.80 24.77 -2.88
CA TYR A 412 -3.91 25.35 -1.87
C TYR A 412 -4.30 25.05 -0.43
N GLN A 413 -5.19 24.09 -0.20
CA GLN A 413 -5.55 23.65 1.15
C GLN A 413 -4.35 23.10 1.93
N THR A 414 -4.39 23.26 3.25
CA THR A 414 -3.41 22.69 4.16
C THR A 414 -3.63 21.17 4.29
N LYS A 415 -2.54 20.40 4.32
CA LYS A 415 -2.60 18.94 4.52
C LYS A 415 -3.20 18.58 5.88
N ARG A 416 -4.15 17.65 5.88
CA ARG A 416 -4.66 16.97 7.07
C ARG A 416 -4.48 15.48 6.92
N PHE A 417 -4.18 14.79 8.01
CA PHE A 417 -4.19 13.33 7.99
C PHE A 417 -5.62 12.81 7.90
N PHE A 418 -5.83 11.77 7.11
CA PHE A 418 -7.15 11.16 6.88
C PHE A 418 -7.87 10.80 8.20
N ALA A 419 -7.14 10.23 9.16
CA ALA A 419 -7.68 9.88 10.48
C ALA A 419 -8.16 11.08 11.31
N GLN A 420 -7.52 12.25 11.15
CA GLN A 420 -7.94 13.49 11.82
C GLN A 420 -9.10 14.16 11.09
N GLY A 421 -9.04 14.15 9.75
CA GLY A 421 -10.10 14.72 8.91
C GLY A 421 -11.42 13.96 9.05
N SER A 422 -11.36 12.64 9.23
CA SER A 422 -12.53 11.76 9.43
C SER A 422 -13.10 11.78 10.87
N GLY A 423 -12.33 12.23 11.89
CA GLY A 423 -12.76 12.28 13.29
C GLY A 423 -12.42 11.04 14.13
N VAL A 424 -11.93 9.95 13.55
CA VAL A 424 -11.65 8.67 14.23
C VAL A 424 -10.69 8.82 15.41
N ALA A 425 -9.62 9.63 15.25
CA ALA A 425 -8.56 9.77 16.24
C ALA A 425 -9.09 10.22 17.63
N TYR A 426 -10.05 11.13 17.66
CA TYR A 426 -10.61 11.65 18.93
C TYR A 426 -11.38 10.58 19.70
N ILE A 427 -12.18 9.79 18.98
CA ILE A 427 -12.99 8.71 19.56
C ILE A 427 -12.10 7.63 20.15
N MET A 428 -11.07 7.23 19.41
CA MET A 428 -10.19 6.12 19.80
C MET A 428 -9.32 6.47 21.00
N ARG A 429 -8.80 7.70 21.05
CA ARG A 429 -8.07 8.18 22.23
C ARG A 429 -8.95 8.15 23.49
N ALA A 430 -10.16 8.72 23.41
CA ALA A 430 -11.10 8.72 24.55
C ALA A 430 -11.50 7.29 24.98
N GLN A 431 -11.53 6.33 24.05
CA GLN A 431 -11.77 4.92 24.39
C GLN A 431 -10.57 4.29 25.10
N ALA A 432 -9.38 4.48 24.56
CA ALA A 432 -8.16 3.90 25.12
C ALA A 432 -7.90 4.37 26.57
N GLU A 433 -8.12 5.68 26.85
CA GLU A 433 -7.99 6.25 28.19
C GLU A 433 -8.97 5.66 29.23
N LYS A 434 -10.07 5.05 28.79
CA LYS A 434 -10.99 4.30 29.66
C LYS A 434 -10.51 2.87 29.95
N GLU A 435 -9.79 2.27 28.99
CA GLU A 435 -9.38 0.87 29.04
C GLU A 435 -7.97 0.66 29.60
N VAL A 436 -7.11 1.68 29.52
CA VAL A 436 -5.69 1.61 29.88
C VAL A 436 -5.26 2.88 30.62
N SER A 437 -4.62 2.72 31.76
CA SER A 437 -4.06 3.84 32.52
C SER A 437 -2.60 4.14 32.14
N ALA A 438 -2.16 5.38 32.41
CA ALA A 438 -0.76 5.77 32.23
C ALA A 438 0.22 4.94 33.10
N SER A 439 -0.23 4.49 34.27
CA SER A 439 0.58 3.61 35.15
C SER A 439 0.77 2.22 34.53
N GLU A 440 -0.24 1.65 33.89
CA GLU A 440 -0.11 0.37 33.18
C GLU A 440 0.87 0.47 32.00
N LEU A 441 0.83 1.57 31.23
CA LEU A 441 1.81 1.83 30.17
C LEU A 441 3.24 1.92 30.75
N ALA A 442 3.41 2.68 31.83
CA ALA A 442 4.72 2.82 32.48
C ALA A 442 5.27 1.47 33.00
N GLU A 443 4.42 0.64 33.59
CA GLU A 443 4.80 -0.71 34.02
C GLU A 443 5.11 -1.63 32.85
N PHE A 444 4.30 -1.61 31.78
CA PHE A 444 4.55 -2.39 30.57
C PHE A 444 5.92 -2.09 29.95
N ASN A 445 6.28 -0.79 29.85
CA ASN A 445 7.53 -0.34 29.24
C ASN A 445 8.80 -0.65 30.10
N LYS A 446 8.63 -1.01 31.38
CA LYS A 446 9.75 -1.46 32.25
C LYS A 446 10.12 -2.93 32.05
N VAL A 447 9.22 -3.73 31.46
CA VAL A 447 9.46 -5.16 31.29
C VAL A 447 10.43 -5.38 30.13
N GLU A 448 11.56 -6.02 30.42
CA GLU A 448 12.57 -6.36 29.42
C GLU A 448 11.97 -7.31 28.37
N GLY A 449 12.22 -7.02 27.09
CA GLY A 449 11.70 -7.78 25.96
C GLY A 449 10.36 -7.29 25.40
N ASN A 450 9.64 -6.43 26.11
CA ASN A 450 8.46 -5.77 25.55
C ASN A 450 8.88 -4.70 24.51
N PRO A 451 8.08 -4.48 23.46
CA PRO A 451 8.26 -3.31 22.60
C PRO A 451 7.99 -2.03 23.40
N HIS A 452 8.75 -0.98 23.13
CA HIS A 452 8.45 0.32 23.73
C HIS A 452 7.21 0.94 23.08
N LEU A 453 6.16 1.19 23.87
CA LEU A 453 4.91 1.80 23.43
C LEU A 453 4.87 3.28 23.83
N CYS A 454 4.37 4.12 22.92
CA CYS A 454 4.43 5.57 23.06
C CYS A 454 3.19 6.19 23.75
N SER A 455 2.06 5.48 23.78
CA SER A 455 0.81 5.99 24.34
C SER A 455 -0.04 4.88 24.99
N VAL A 456 -0.99 5.28 25.82
CA VAL A 456 -2.01 4.38 26.38
C VAL A 456 -2.86 3.76 25.28
N GLU A 457 -3.06 4.50 24.20
CA GLU A 457 -3.80 4.06 23.02
C GLU A 457 -3.05 2.92 22.31
N GLU A 458 -1.75 3.06 22.14
CA GLU A 458 -0.90 2.02 21.56
C GLU A 458 -0.89 0.75 22.42
N LEU A 459 -0.89 0.85 23.77
CA LEU A 459 -1.01 -0.30 24.65
C LEU A 459 -2.38 -0.98 24.55
N TYR A 460 -3.45 -0.21 24.38
CA TYR A 460 -4.78 -0.75 24.14
C TYR A 460 -4.84 -1.56 22.84
N TYR A 461 -4.27 -1.04 21.75
CA TYR A 461 -4.19 -1.75 20.47
C TYR A 461 -3.25 -2.96 20.51
N TYR A 462 -2.13 -2.83 21.18
CA TYR A 462 -1.19 -3.93 21.40
C TYR A 462 -1.86 -5.14 22.08
N ARG A 463 -2.68 -4.91 23.09
CA ARG A 463 -3.43 -5.98 23.77
C ARG A 463 -4.40 -6.70 22.81
N ILE A 464 -4.99 -5.99 21.86
CA ILE A 464 -5.85 -6.59 20.82
C ILE A 464 -4.98 -7.37 19.82
N PHE A 465 -3.91 -6.77 19.36
CA PHE A 465 -2.95 -7.36 18.41
C PHE A 465 -2.38 -8.71 18.92
N LYS A 466 -1.95 -8.76 20.16
CA LYS A 466 -1.34 -9.98 20.77
C LYS A 466 -2.30 -11.16 20.87
N LYS A 467 -3.61 -10.97 20.79
CA LYS A 467 -4.58 -12.09 20.71
C LYS A 467 -4.41 -12.91 19.44
N THR A 468 -3.97 -12.28 18.35
CA THR A 468 -3.75 -12.95 17.05
C THR A 468 -2.27 -13.23 16.80
N PHE A 469 -1.39 -12.32 17.21
CA PHE A 469 0.06 -12.36 16.95
C PHE A 469 0.85 -12.56 18.26
N PRO A 470 0.78 -13.74 18.89
CA PRO A 470 1.37 -13.95 20.21
C PRO A 470 2.91 -13.93 20.20
N ASP A 471 3.56 -14.31 19.10
CA ASP A 471 5.01 -14.37 18.97
C ASP A 471 5.61 -12.95 18.85
N ALA A 472 6.74 -12.71 19.53
CA ALA A 472 7.47 -11.45 19.50
C ALA A 472 8.07 -11.11 18.11
N ALA A 473 8.17 -12.09 17.22
CA ALA A 473 8.60 -11.82 15.84
C ALA A 473 7.66 -10.82 15.13
N PHE A 474 6.36 -10.88 15.42
CA PHE A 474 5.37 -9.99 14.81
C PHE A 474 5.45 -8.56 15.35
N ASP A 475 5.92 -8.33 16.57
CA ASP A 475 6.12 -6.98 17.12
C ASP A 475 7.16 -6.19 16.33
N ARG A 476 8.12 -6.89 15.71
CA ARG A 476 9.19 -6.31 14.88
C ARG A 476 8.74 -5.92 13.48
N LEU A 477 7.57 -6.40 13.05
CA LEU A 477 7.00 -6.07 11.73
C LEU A 477 6.20 -4.78 11.74
N VAL A 478 5.87 -4.27 12.94
CA VAL A 478 5.04 -3.08 13.08
C VAL A 478 5.84 -1.83 12.74
N GLY A 479 5.47 -1.19 11.62
CA GLY A 479 6.03 0.08 11.19
C GLY A 479 5.66 1.23 12.12
N ARG A 480 6.48 2.26 12.12
CA ARG A 480 6.25 3.46 12.91
C ARG A 480 6.48 4.71 12.07
N TRP A 481 5.62 5.69 12.26
CA TRP A 481 5.80 7.02 11.73
C TRP A 481 6.87 7.78 12.54
N ASP A 482 8.13 7.34 12.45
CA ASP A 482 9.27 8.05 13.02
C ASP A 482 10.34 8.29 11.95
N PRO A 483 10.22 9.37 11.16
CA PRO A 483 11.15 9.67 10.09
C PRO A 483 12.57 10.03 10.61
N LEU A 484 12.75 10.17 11.93
CA LEU A 484 14.04 10.46 12.56
C LEU A 484 14.78 9.19 13.01
N ARG A 485 14.18 8.00 12.85
CA ARG A 485 14.79 6.71 13.20
C ARG A 485 15.06 5.84 11.97
N PRO A 486 16.09 6.14 11.17
CA PRO A 486 16.41 5.39 9.93
C PRO A 486 16.82 3.94 10.18
N ASP A 487 17.27 3.60 11.38
CA ASP A 487 17.78 2.28 11.76
C ASP A 487 16.69 1.19 11.91
N PHE A 488 15.39 1.57 11.91
CA PHE A 488 14.30 0.60 11.92
C PHE A 488 14.34 -0.33 10.68
N PHE A 489 14.73 0.18 9.51
CA PHE A 489 14.75 -0.56 8.25
C PHE A 489 16.03 -1.35 8.02
N LEU A 490 17.17 -0.84 8.42
CA LEU A 490 18.46 -1.54 8.31
C LEU A 490 18.48 -2.82 9.15
N ARG A 491 17.76 -2.86 10.27
CA ARG A 491 17.64 -4.06 11.13
C ARG A 491 16.81 -5.17 10.50
N GLN A 492 15.87 -4.87 9.58
CA GLN A 492 15.07 -5.88 8.90
C GLN A 492 15.77 -6.43 7.64
N ALA A 493 16.60 -5.65 6.98
CA ALA A 493 17.29 -6.04 5.76
C ALA A 493 18.47 -7.02 5.97
N GLY A 494 18.74 -7.46 7.18
CA GLY A 494 19.75 -8.49 7.46
C GLY A 494 21.20 -8.01 7.26
N ALA A 495 21.50 -6.76 7.64
CA ALA A 495 22.88 -6.28 7.75
C ALA A 495 23.53 -6.79 9.03
#